data_2ee7ded53cb8ada55f8faa3d2101c1bc
#
_entry.id   2ee7ded53cb8ada55f8faa3d2101c1bc
#
_cell.length_a   1.000
_cell.length_b   1.000
_cell.length_c   1.000
_cell.angle_alpha   90.00
_cell.angle_beta   90.00
_cell.angle_gamma   90.00
#
_symmetry.space_group_name_H-M   'P 1'
#
loop_
_entity.id
_entity.type
_entity.pdbx_description
1 polymer ?
#
loop_
_entity_poly.entity_id
_entity_poly.type
_entity_poly.pdbx_seq_one_letter_code
_entity_poly.pdbx_strand_id
1 'polypeptide(L)'
;EFVYEQKTEPHRVDLAIFLNGIPVAMIELKKRTAGQSAGVEGMRQYRTTRNPKEKVFGFDRRTLFYLVMDEFEAFVATRLDGKETKFLPVNRGTAEGGAGNPIEAGKHPTHHVWDELLERDMLLRIIRDYLFIDDEGKMIFPRYHQLDAVLKLERDVRERGVGGRYLVWHSA
;
A
#
# COMPACT_ATOMS: atom_id res chain seq x y z
N GLU A 1 13.37 12.42 2.45
CA GLU A 1 13.70 11.86 1.11
C GLU A 1 14.73 10.75 1.23
N PHE A 2 14.53 9.67 0.50
CA PHE A 2 15.50 8.58 0.38
C PHE A 2 16.16 8.60 -1.00
N VAL A 3 17.49 8.77 -1.03
CA VAL A 3 18.31 8.77 -2.25
C VAL A 3 18.86 7.36 -2.47
N TYR A 4 18.53 6.75 -3.62
CA TYR A 4 18.90 5.35 -3.88
C TYR A 4 19.86 5.15 -5.06
N GLU A 5 20.07 6.14 -5.88
CA GLU A 5 21.10 6.15 -6.91
C GLU A 5 21.80 7.52 -7.00
N GLN A 6 23.12 7.52 -7.14
CA GLN A 6 23.93 8.74 -7.15
C GLN A 6 24.82 8.78 -8.42
N LYS A 7 24.23 8.58 -9.59
CA LYS A 7 25.00 8.83 -10.81
C LYS A 7 24.98 10.32 -11.15
N THR A 8 24.59 10.70 -12.34
CA THR A 8 24.59 12.10 -12.78
C THR A 8 23.50 12.95 -12.11
N GLU A 9 22.37 12.33 -11.78
CA GLU A 9 21.27 12.94 -11.02
C GLU A 9 20.79 11.97 -9.94
N PRO A 10 20.64 12.42 -8.67
CA PRO A 10 20.22 11.56 -7.59
C PRO A 10 18.73 11.20 -7.76
N HIS A 11 18.43 9.91 -7.84
CA HIS A 11 17.06 9.42 -7.81
C HIS A 11 16.57 9.35 -6.37
N ARG A 12 15.38 9.89 -6.11
CA ARG A 12 14.81 10.03 -4.76
C ARG A 12 13.38 9.53 -4.73
N VAL A 13 12.99 9.00 -3.59
CA VAL A 13 11.59 8.79 -3.19
C VAL A 13 11.33 9.60 -1.93
N ASP A 14 10.07 9.96 -1.69
CA ASP A 14 9.74 10.81 -0.55
C ASP A 14 10.01 10.10 0.78
N LEU A 15 9.56 8.84 0.90
CA LEU A 15 9.79 8.00 2.08
C LEU A 15 10.18 6.58 1.68
N ALA A 16 11.01 5.94 2.50
CA ALA A 16 11.32 4.52 2.41
C ALA A 16 11.28 3.90 3.81
N ILE A 17 10.66 2.72 3.91
CA ILE A 17 10.63 1.94 5.15
C ILE A 17 11.63 0.81 5.03
N PHE A 18 12.42 0.64 6.07
CA PHE A 18 13.48 -0.38 6.14
C PHE A 18 13.17 -1.39 7.24
N LEU A 19 13.41 -2.66 6.94
CA LEU A 19 13.43 -3.74 7.90
C LEU A 19 14.83 -4.35 7.90
N ASN A 20 15.53 -4.26 9.03
CA ASN A 20 16.92 -4.74 9.17
C ASN A 20 17.86 -4.27 8.05
N GLY A 21 17.74 -3.00 7.66
CA GLY A 21 18.59 -2.41 6.60
C GLY A 21 18.13 -2.71 5.17
N ILE A 22 17.09 -3.49 4.98
CA ILE A 22 16.51 -3.79 3.65
C ILE A 22 15.30 -2.89 3.42
N PRO A 23 15.22 -2.13 2.32
CA PRO A 23 14.04 -1.36 1.98
C PRO A 23 12.88 -2.31 1.65
N VAL A 24 11.79 -2.21 2.41
CA VAL A 24 10.60 -3.06 2.23
C VAL A 24 9.43 -2.32 1.60
N ALA A 25 9.35 -1.01 1.79
CA ALA A 25 8.32 -0.17 1.17
C ALA A 25 8.92 1.14 0.68
N MET A 26 8.42 1.64 -0.45
CA MET A 26 8.72 2.97 -0.96
C MET A 26 7.42 3.74 -1.18
N ILE A 27 7.41 5.00 -0.77
CA ILE A 27 6.20 5.82 -0.71
C ILE A 27 6.46 7.13 -1.44
N GLU A 28 5.56 7.47 -2.34
CA GLU A 28 5.51 8.74 -3.04
C GLU A 28 4.29 9.52 -2.56
N LEU A 29 4.50 10.72 -2.08
CA LEU A 29 3.48 11.60 -1.55
C LEU A 29 3.10 12.67 -2.60
N LYS A 30 1.83 12.92 -2.75
CA LYS A 30 1.32 13.98 -3.62
C LYS A 30 0.45 14.95 -2.82
N LYS A 31 0.44 16.19 -3.24
CA LYS A 31 -0.31 17.25 -2.58
C LYS A 31 -1.30 17.87 -3.55
N ARG A 32 -2.60 17.70 -3.29
CA ARG A 32 -3.65 18.22 -4.18
C ARG A 32 -3.66 19.74 -4.28
N THR A 33 -3.30 20.43 -3.22
CA THR A 33 -3.16 21.89 -3.25
C THR A 33 -2.03 22.39 -4.18
N ALA A 34 -1.11 21.50 -4.57
CA ALA A 34 -0.08 21.75 -5.59
C ALA A 34 -0.49 21.25 -6.98
N GLY A 35 -1.77 20.89 -7.19
CA GLY A 35 -2.27 20.37 -8.46
C GLY A 35 -1.83 18.93 -8.77
N GLN A 36 -1.41 18.16 -7.77
CA GLN A 36 -0.92 16.80 -7.93
C GLN A 36 -1.80 15.81 -7.18
N SER A 37 -2.03 14.63 -7.76
CA SER A 37 -2.80 13.56 -7.14
C SER A 37 -2.04 12.23 -7.14
N ALA A 38 -2.39 11.34 -6.22
CA ALA A 38 -1.86 9.99 -6.17
C ALA A 38 -2.19 9.22 -7.44
N GLY A 39 -3.46 9.25 -7.85
CA GLY A 39 -3.98 8.48 -8.97
C GLY A 39 -3.44 8.91 -10.34
N VAL A 40 -2.96 10.13 -10.51
CA VAL A 40 -2.42 10.63 -11.79
C VAL A 40 -0.91 10.81 -11.71
N GLU A 41 -0.44 11.84 -11.00
CA GLU A 41 0.98 12.21 -10.99
C GLU A 41 1.83 11.17 -10.24
N GLY A 42 1.33 10.65 -9.12
CA GLY A 42 2.05 9.67 -8.32
C GLY A 42 2.26 8.36 -9.08
N MET A 43 1.21 7.80 -9.67
CA MET A 43 1.32 6.58 -10.48
C MET A 43 2.17 6.80 -11.72
N ARG A 44 2.00 7.96 -12.39
CA ARG A 44 2.81 8.30 -13.56
C ARG A 44 4.30 8.32 -13.22
N GLN A 45 4.68 8.86 -12.07
CA GLN A 45 6.07 8.93 -11.63
C GLN A 45 6.68 7.52 -11.54
N TYR A 46 6.02 6.55 -10.91
CA TYR A 46 6.50 5.17 -10.88
C TYR A 46 6.52 4.49 -12.26
N ARG A 47 5.56 4.82 -13.13
CA ARG A 47 5.47 4.23 -14.47
C ARG A 47 6.49 4.76 -15.47
N THR A 48 6.96 5.99 -15.30
CA THR A 48 7.76 6.67 -16.33
C THR A 48 9.14 7.08 -15.89
N THR A 49 9.35 7.42 -14.61
CA THR A 49 10.62 7.95 -14.11
C THR A 49 11.40 6.95 -13.25
N ARG A 50 10.76 5.88 -12.75
CA ARG A 50 11.41 4.84 -11.98
C ARG A 50 11.79 3.68 -12.89
N ASN A 51 13.08 3.34 -12.92
CA ASN A 51 13.55 2.22 -13.74
C ASN A 51 13.39 0.89 -12.97
N PRO A 52 12.50 -0.02 -13.40
CA PRO A 52 12.29 -1.31 -12.72
C PRO A 52 13.55 -2.20 -12.61
N LYS A 53 14.58 -1.93 -13.43
CA LYS A 53 15.84 -2.67 -13.42
C LYS A 53 16.81 -2.20 -12.35
N GLU A 54 16.56 -1.10 -11.68
CA GLU A 54 17.38 -0.65 -10.57
C GLU A 54 17.32 -1.66 -9.42
N LYS A 55 18.47 -1.88 -8.76
CA LYS A 55 18.59 -2.91 -7.71
C LYS A 55 17.56 -2.75 -6.59
N VAL A 56 17.24 -1.52 -6.25
CA VAL A 56 16.30 -1.20 -5.17
C VAL A 56 14.87 -1.60 -5.50
N PHE A 57 14.50 -1.66 -6.78
CA PHE A 57 13.19 -2.06 -7.29
C PHE A 57 13.13 -3.53 -7.72
N GLY A 58 14.18 -4.30 -7.47
CA GLY A 58 14.21 -5.73 -7.86
C GLY A 58 13.07 -6.50 -7.20
N PHE A 59 12.16 -7.05 -8.03
CA PHE A 59 11.03 -7.85 -7.58
C PHE A 59 11.49 -9.04 -6.74
N ASP A 60 10.79 -9.31 -5.64
CA ASP A 60 11.04 -10.40 -4.69
C ASP A 60 12.47 -10.44 -4.10
N ARG A 61 13.15 -9.31 -4.11
CA ARG A 61 14.53 -9.23 -3.58
C ARG A 61 14.78 -8.11 -2.59
N ARG A 62 14.02 -7.02 -2.69
CA ARG A 62 14.17 -5.82 -1.86
C ARG A 62 12.83 -5.20 -1.56
N THR A 63 12.47 -4.11 -2.24
CA THR A 63 11.20 -3.42 -2.02
C THR A 63 10.03 -4.35 -2.36
N LEU A 64 9.19 -4.60 -1.37
CA LEU A 64 8.06 -5.53 -1.50
C LEU A 64 6.83 -4.83 -2.09
N PHE A 65 6.66 -3.53 -1.77
CA PHE A 65 5.55 -2.76 -2.31
C PHE A 65 5.87 -1.27 -2.42
N TYR A 66 5.13 -0.61 -3.28
CA TYR A 66 5.22 0.80 -3.62
C TYR A 66 3.89 1.45 -3.35
N LEU A 67 3.87 2.48 -2.51
CA LEU A 67 2.69 3.28 -2.23
C LEU A 67 2.77 4.62 -2.95
N VAL A 68 1.65 5.05 -3.50
CA VAL A 68 1.39 6.42 -3.89
C VAL A 68 0.19 6.92 -3.14
N MET A 69 0.29 8.08 -2.51
CA MET A 69 -0.82 8.60 -1.74
C MET A 69 -0.87 10.12 -1.76
N ASP A 70 -2.07 10.63 -1.63
CA ASP A 70 -2.37 12.03 -1.32
C ASP A 70 -3.30 12.10 -0.10
N GLU A 71 -3.84 13.25 0.19
CA GLU A 71 -4.73 13.46 1.34
C GLU A 71 -6.02 12.62 1.26
N PHE A 72 -6.44 12.18 0.05
CA PHE A 72 -7.75 11.55 -0.19
C PHE A 72 -7.67 10.09 -0.62
N GLU A 73 -6.63 9.72 -1.36
CA GLU A 73 -6.51 8.39 -1.98
C GLU A 73 -5.13 7.79 -1.81
N ALA A 74 -5.09 6.47 -1.70
CA ALA A 74 -3.85 5.71 -1.66
C ALA A 74 -3.94 4.47 -2.55
N PHE A 75 -2.82 4.15 -3.20
CA PHE A 75 -2.70 3.01 -4.11
C PHE A 75 -1.39 2.28 -3.87
N VAL A 76 -1.40 0.97 -4.09
CA VAL A 76 -0.25 0.09 -3.91
C VAL A 76 0.06 -0.67 -5.19
N ALA A 77 1.35 -0.83 -5.48
CA ALA A 77 1.87 -1.77 -6.45
C ALA A 77 2.90 -2.66 -5.78
N THR A 78 2.98 -3.93 -6.16
CA THR A 78 3.94 -4.90 -5.63
C THR A 78 5.09 -5.18 -6.60
N ARG A 79 4.95 -4.71 -7.84
CA ARG A 79 5.98 -4.83 -8.88
C ARG A 79 5.94 -3.61 -9.79
N LEU A 80 7.10 -3.06 -10.08
CA LEU A 80 7.24 -2.06 -11.13
C LEU A 80 7.50 -2.73 -12.48
N ASP A 81 6.73 -2.34 -13.49
CA ASP A 81 6.80 -2.84 -14.86
C ASP A 81 6.67 -1.68 -15.86
N GLY A 82 7.36 -0.57 -15.59
CA GLY A 82 7.26 0.63 -16.38
C GLY A 82 5.81 1.08 -16.55
N LYS A 83 5.38 1.33 -17.77
CA LYS A 83 4.02 1.79 -18.08
C LYS A 83 2.92 0.78 -17.69
N GLU A 84 3.25 -0.51 -17.67
CA GLU A 84 2.34 -1.60 -17.30
C GLU A 84 2.20 -1.82 -15.80
N THR A 85 2.89 -1.01 -14.97
CA THR A 85 2.78 -1.09 -13.50
C THR A 85 1.33 -0.97 -13.08
N LYS A 86 0.82 -2.01 -12.40
CA LYS A 86 -0.54 -2.09 -11.90
C LYS A 86 -0.60 -1.58 -10.47
N PHE A 87 -1.44 -0.58 -10.24
CA PHE A 87 -1.76 -0.06 -8.92
C PHE A 87 -3.16 -0.49 -8.51
N LEU A 88 -3.30 -0.94 -7.29
CA LEU A 88 -4.57 -1.28 -6.66
C LEU A 88 -4.88 -0.30 -5.53
N PRO A 89 -6.14 0.10 -5.35
CA PRO A 89 -6.51 0.97 -4.25
C PRO A 89 -6.36 0.23 -2.90
N VAL A 90 -5.84 0.94 -1.90
CA VAL A 90 -5.84 0.53 -0.49
C VAL A 90 -6.80 1.38 0.32
N ASN A 91 -7.81 1.93 -0.34
CA ASN A 91 -8.84 2.78 0.24
C ASN A 91 -9.86 1.94 1.04
N ARG A 92 -10.44 2.56 2.07
CA ARG A 92 -11.42 1.93 2.97
C ARG A 92 -12.82 1.78 2.35
N GLY A 93 -13.12 2.56 1.31
CA GLY A 93 -14.46 2.75 0.80
C GLY A 93 -15.24 3.79 1.60
N THR A 94 -16.37 4.24 1.08
CA THR A 94 -17.30 5.16 1.78
C THR A 94 -18.38 4.37 2.53
N ALA A 95 -19.06 5.03 3.45
CA ALA A 95 -20.17 4.43 4.21
C ALA A 95 -21.29 3.91 3.29
N GLU A 96 -21.47 4.52 2.13
CA GLU A 96 -22.45 4.16 1.11
C GLU A 96 -21.96 3.04 0.16
N GLY A 97 -20.78 2.46 0.42
CA GLY A 97 -20.19 1.42 -0.41
C GLY A 97 -19.46 1.94 -1.66
N GLY A 98 -19.20 3.25 -1.75
CA GLY A 98 -18.48 3.87 -2.86
C GLY A 98 -16.95 3.75 -2.72
N ALA A 99 -16.25 4.15 -3.78
CA ALA A 99 -14.78 4.25 -3.79
C ALA A 99 -14.29 5.42 -2.92
N GLY A 100 -13.01 5.36 -2.53
CA GLY A 100 -12.37 6.42 -1.74
C GLY A 100 -12.27 6.08 -0.26
N ASN A 101 -12.25 7.09 0.59
CA ASN A 101 -12.09 6.96 2.03
C ASN A 101 -13.12 7.81 2.78
N PRO A 102 -13.50 7.42 4.01
CA PRO A 102 -14.40 8.22 4.84
C PRO A 102 -13.73 9.55 5.20
N ILE A 103 -14.55 10.59 5.30
CA ILE A 103 -14.12 11.90 5.81
C ILE A 103 -14.33 11.92 7.31
N GLU A 104 -13.26 11.99 8.06
CA GLU A 104 -13.26 12.10 9.52
C GLU A 104 -12.76 13.48 9.94
N ALA A 105 -13.46 14.11 10.90
CA ALA A 105 -13.09 15.44 11.36
C ALA A 105 -11.67 15.48 11.93
N GLY A 106 -10.85 16.41 11.46
CA GLY A 106 -9.47 16.58 11.89
C GLY A 106 -8.46 15.57 11.38
N LYS A 107 -8.86 14.66 10.47
CA LYS A 107 -7.97 13.67 9.86
C LYS A 107 -8.02 13.75 8.34
N HIS A 108 -6.90 13.41 7.71
CA HIS A 108 -6.90 13.15 6.27
C HIS A 108 -7.62 11.84 5.97
N PRO A 109 -8.42 11.75 4.90
CA PRO A 109 -9.10 10.50 4.52
C PRO A 109 -8.18 9.29 4.40
N THR A 110 -6.90 9.48 4.06
CA THR A 110 -5.89 8.42 3.96
C THR A 110 -5.16 8.11 5.26
N HIS A 111 -5.56 8.68 6.41
CA HIS A 111 -4.87 8.48 7.68
C HIS A 111 -4.67 7.01 8.07
N HIS A 112 -5.61 6.13 7.74
CA HIS A 112 -5.51 4.70 8.01
C HIS A 112 -4.26 4.03 7.40
N VAL A 113 -3.68 4.62 6.37
CA VAL A 113 -2.47 4.06 5.75
C VAL A 113 -1.31 4.12 6.73
N TRP A 114 -1.09 5.25 7.41
CA TRP A 114 0.00 5.37 8.39
C TRP A 114 -0.41 4.99 9.81
N ASP A 115 -1.65 5.24 10.23
CA ASP A 115 -2.13 4.92 11.57
C ASP A 115 -2.38 3.41 11.76
N GLU A 116 -2.71 2.68 10.67
CA GLU A 116 -3.08 1.27 10.73
C GLU A 116 -2.13 0.40 9.88
N LEU A 117 -2.07 0.59 8.54
CA LEU A 117 -1.34 -0.34 7.66
C LEU A 117 0.18 -0.28 7.81
N LEU A 118 0.73 0.92 8.02
CA LEU A 118 2.17 1.15 8.19
C LEU A 118 2.59 1.23 9.66
N GLU A 119 1.66 1.06 10.60
CA GLU A 119 2.00 0.84 12.00
C GLU A 119 2.91 -0.39 12.09
N ARG A 120 3.95 -0.32 12.94
CA ARG A 120 5.04 -1.29 12.96
C ARG A 120 4.57 -2.74 13.04
N ASP A 121 3.73 -3.07 14.00
CA ASP A 121 3.34 -4.45 14.25
C ASP A 121 2.36 -4.96 13.16
N MET A 122 1.51 -4.07 12.64
CA MET A 122 0.63 -4.39 11.51
C MET A 122 1.42 -4.55 10.21
N LEU A 123 2.38 -3.68 9.92
CA LEU A 123 3.24 -3.81 8.74
C LEU A 123 4.02 -5.12 8.76
N LEU A 124 4.61 -5.48 9.91
CA LEU A 124 5.30 -6.76 10.06
C LEU A 124 4.36 -7.94 9.86
N ARG A 125 3.12 -7.81 10.33
CA ARG A 125 2.08 -8.82 10.15
C ARG A 125 1.64 -8.93 8.68
N ILE A 126 1.48 -7.80 7.99
CA ILE A 126 1.19 -7.79 6.54
C ILE A 126 2.30 -8.54 5.79
N ILE A 127 3.56 -8.23 6.07
CA ILE A 127 4.69 -8.87 5.40
C ILE A 127 4.75 -10.37 5.69
N ARG A 128 4.46 -10.79 6.90
CA ARG A 128 4.57 -12.19 7.32
C ARG A 128 3.38 -13.05 6.88
N ASP A 129 2.15 -12.53 7.01
CA ASP A 129 0.93 -13.33 6.98
C ASP A 129 0.04 -13.06 5.76
N TYR A 130 0.14 -11.88 5.13
CA TYR A 130 -0.80 -11.45 4.10
C TYR A 130 -0.16 -11.10 2.75
N LEU A 131 1.16 -10.90 2.73
CA LEU A 131 1.90 -10.66 1.49
C LEU A 131 2.46 -12.00 1.02
N PHE A 132 2.04 -12.47 -0.16
CA PHE A 132 2.46 -13.74 -0.70
C PHE A 132 2.60 -13.68 -2.22
N ILE A 133 3.31 -14.65 -2.78
CA ILE A 133 3.43 -14.83 -4.24
C ILE A 133 2.44 -15.92 -4.64
N ASP A 134 1.57 -15.60 -5.60
CA ASP A 134 0.60 -16.53 -6.15
C ASP A 134 1.23 -17.52 -7.15
N ASP A 135 0.44 -18.48 -7.65
CA ASP A 135 0.90 -19.49 -8.59
C ASP A 135 1.34 -18.91 -9.96
N GLU A 136 0.95 -17.67 -10.27
CA GLU A 136 1.38 -16.95 -11.45
C GLU A 136 2.67 -16.13 -11.24
N GLY A 137 3.28 -16.20 -10.04
CA GLY A 137 4.47 -15.47 -9.68
C GLY A 137 4.23 -13.97 -9.41
N LYS A 138 2.99 -13.59 -9.07
CA LYS A 138 2.63 -12.23 -8.69
C LYS A 138 2.62 -12.10 -7.17
N MET A 139 3.22 -11.06 -6.66
CA MET A 139 3.12 -10.72 -5.25
C MET A 139 1.77 -10.02 -5.01
N ILE A 140 0.99 -10.56 -4.11
CA ILE A 140 -0.34 -10.08 -3.73
C ILE A 140 -0.23 -9.27 -2.45
N PHE A 141 -0.68 -8.03 -2.50
CA PHE A 141 -0.90 -7.18 -1.33
C PHE A 141 -2.38 -7.25 -0.94
N PRO A 142 -2.71 -7.39 0.35
CA PRO A 142 -4.10 -7.52 0.78
C PRO A 142 -4.89 -6.24 0.46
N ARG A 143 -6.09 -6.38 -0.09
CA ARG A 143 -7.01 -5.24 -0.20
C ARG A 143 -7.53 -4.88 1.19
N TYR A 144 -7.70 -3.58 1.45
CA TYR A 144 -8.09 -3.12 2.79
C TYR A 144 -9.32 -3.85 3.34
N HIS A 145 -10.40 -3.97 2.56
CA HIS A 145 -11.63 -4.63 3.01
C HIS A 145 -11.45 -6.14 3.32
N GLN A 146 -10.53 -6.81 2.62
CA GLN A 146 -10.21 -8.22 2.89
C GLN A 146 -9.42 -8.33 4.21
N LEU A 147 -8.41 -7.49 4.39
CA LEU A 147 -7.62 -7.44 5.61
C LEU A 147 -8.49 -7.10 6.81
N ASP A 148 -9.33 -6.07 6.72
CA ASP A 148 -10.26 -5.65 7.78
C ASP A 148 -11.23 -6.78 8.18
N ALA A 149 -11.79 -7.51 7.19
CA ALA A 149 -12.67 -8.65 7.46
C ALA A 149 -11.92 -9.75 8.22
N VAL A 150 -10.72 -10.13 7.81
CA VAL A 150 -9.92 -11.15 8.50
C VAL A 150 -9.56 -10.71 9.91
N LEU A 151 -9.13 -9.47 10.11
CA LEU A 151 -8.79 -8.94 11.43
C LEU A 151 -10.00 -8.93 12.39
N LYS A 152 -11.19 -8.59 11.89
CA LYS A 152 -12.44 -8.64 12.66
C LYS A 152 -12.81 -10.07 13.04
N LEU A 153 -12.71 -11.01 12.12
CA LEU A 153 -12.98 -12.43 12.38
C LEU A 153 -12.02 -12.99 13.43
N GLU A 154 -10.74 -12.72 13.30
CA GLU A 154 -9.74 -13.18 14.28
C GLU A 154 -9.97 -12.60 15.67
N ARG A 155 -10.34 -11.31 15.75
CA ARG A 155 -10.68 -10.67 17.02
C ARG A 155 -11.87 -11.39 17.68
N ASP A 156 -12.94 -11.60 16.92
CA ASP A 156 -14.14 -12.27 17.43
C ASP A 156 -13.85 -13.71 17.91
N VAL A 157 -13.06 -14.46 17.16
CA VAL A 157 -12.65 -15.83 17.57
C VAL A 157 -11.79 -15.79 18.84
N ARG A 158 -10.91 -14.80 19.00
CA ARG A 158 -10.11 -14.66 20.24
C ARG A 158 -10.97 -14.30 21.45
N GLU A 159 -12.00 -13.49 21.26
CA GLU A 159 -12.88 -13.03 22.34
C GLU A 159 -13.96 -14.08 22.71
N ARG A 160 -14.53 -14.75 21.73
CA ARG A 160 -15.71 -15.63 21.89
C ARG A 160 -15.39 -17.12 21.74
N GLY A 161 -14.21 -17.46 21.26
CA GLY A 161 -13.84 -18.84 20.93
C GLY A 161 -14.28 -19.26 19.54
N VAL A 162 -14.01 -20.53 19.21
CA VAL A 162 -14.36 -21.14 17.92
C VAL A 162 -15.83 -21.56 17.86
N GLY A 163 -16.38 -21.73 16.65
CA GLY A 163 -17.76 -22.22 16.42
C GLY A 163 -18.74 -21.13 16.02
N GLY A 164 -18.32 -19.88 15.93
CA GLY A 164 -19.13 -18.78 15.37
C GLY A 164 -19.50 -19.03 13.91
N ARG A 165 -20.66 -18.52 13.47
CA ARG A 165 -21.07 -18.49 12.06
C ARG A 165 -21.02 -17.07 11.58
N TYR A 166 -20.31 -16.84 10.47
CA TYR A 166 -20.08 -15.49 9.92
C TYR A 166 -20.63 -15.40 8.51
N LEU A 167 -21.24 -14.28 8.20
CA LEU A 167 -21.58 -13.86 6.84
C LEU A 167 -20.73 -12.64 6.51
N VAL A 168 -19.81 -12.79 5.56
CA VAL A 168 -19.01 -11.68 5.06
C VAL A 168 -19.61 -11.18 3.76
N TRP A 169 -20.10 -9.94 3.77
CA TRP A 169 -20.67 -9.30 2.61
C TRP A 169 -19.74 -8.20 2.12
N HIS A 170 -19.25 -8.34 0.89
CA HIS A 170 -18.52 -7.28 0.20
C HIS A 170 -19.37 -6.79 -0.98
N SER A 171 -19.57 -5.48 -1.09
CA SER A 171 -20.09 -4.87 -2.32
C SER A 171 -18.99 -4.96 -3.39
N ALA A 172 -19.37 -5.34 -4.61
CA ALA A 172 -18.48 -5.44 -5.74
C ALA A 172 -18.04 -4.03 -6.23
#